data_c5b2f12973cf69eb0aa07039697fbaa9
#
_entry.id   c5b2f12973cf69eb0aa07039697fbaa9
#
_cell.length_a   1.000
_cell.length_b   1.000
_cell.length_c   1.000
_cell.angle_alpha   90.00
_cell.angle_beta   90.00
_cell.angle_gamma   90.00
#
_symmetry.space_group_name_H-M   'P 1'
#
loop_
_entity.id
_entity.type
_entity.pdbx_description
1 polymer ?
#
loop_
_entity_poly.entity_id
_entity_poly.type
_entity_poly.pdbx_seq_one_letter_code
_entity_poly.pdbx_strand_id
1 'polypeptide(L)'
;MDKPRLQAAAKNVRLKASLPGTERAISIAFAQYGPRDVAFVSMETGLKTFDVTDLDKPKLLDHLTKEEMALPGDDPTKRFWENEDINVDPKRKLAFLAREVNSFGRALPGDRPTGNYIVSAVDPADLKILSFHRQNTGHTSTCINDCQFLWTAGLDRSDAKTGRIFVTDIRDPKTPKELPVSVDVRGKAGEGKITHDVQVDAQGIAWVAGDDGTRGYYTQGWHRDPLSGKYREAKAWDPVAYAGGGVPKADMPTSFTHNSFRPIGRTLDDGPRPTRENPAGSLLLHTEEAFGSPTCKTEGRFVISSLQGTHNGEGWGEKPKEMKTVGIWSPDDQEGTIPGNVTCSAHYFDVQKRIVAYSWYNQGTRFLDISNPAKPIQIGYWRPDTATSWAPYWHRNTVFVADISRGVEILELEKGAYDAQASGTNVTLTEHHARELARESDREPVPLAPNPFYGWACPMVANRDDSDCGVGACGAPC
;
A
#
# COMPACT_ATOMS: atom_id res chain seq x y z
N MET A 1 27.85 20.56 -3.90
CA MET A 1 27.01 21.24 -4.91
C MET A 1 25.59 21.12 -4.48
N ASP A 2 24.91 22.21 -4.14
CA ASP A 2 23.49 22.16 -3.81
C ASP A 2 22.74 21.68 -5.04
N LYS A 3 21.97 20.59 -4.87
CA LYS A 3 21.04 20.17 -5.91
C LYS A 3 20.07 21.33 -6.17
N PRO A 4 19.81 21.73 -7.42
CA PRO A 4 18.86 22.78 -7.69
C PRO A 4 17.52 22.39 -7.04
N ARG A 5 16.97 23.27 -6.21
CA ARG A 5 15.64 23.07 -5.64
C ARG A 5 14.66 22.95 -6.79
N LEU A 6 13.93 21.85 -6.81
CA LEU A 6 12.88 21.63 -7.79
C LEU A 6 11.76 22.63 -7.53
N GLN A 7 11.27 23.28 -8.58
CA GLN A 7 10.20 24.23 -8.42
C GLN A 7 8.90 23.51 -8.02
N ALA A 8 8.27 23.94 -6.93
CA ALA A 8 6.97 23.41 -6.51
C ALA A 8 5.92 23.67 -7.59
N ALA A 9 5.02 22.72 -7.78
CA ALA A 9 3.91 22.86 -8.70
C ALA A 9 2.66 22.12 -8.17
N ALA A 10 1.51 22.70 -8.43
CA ALA A 10 0.23 22.10 -8.09
C ALA A 10 -0.83 22.51 -9.12
N LYS A 11 -1.83 21.65 -9.31
CA LYS A 11 -3.01 21.95 -10.12
C LYS A 11 -4.22 21.23 -9.55
N ASN A 12 -5.32 21.96 -9.37
CA ASN A 12 -6.59 21.45 -8.85
C ASN A 12 -6.50 20.77 -7.47
N VAL A 13 -5.39 20.99 -6.76
CA VAL A 13 -5.13 20.44 -5.44
C VAL A 13 -4.58 21.52 -4.54
N ARG A 14 -5.08 21.61 -3.33
CA ARG A 14 -4.58 22.53 -2.32
C ARG A 14 -4.14 21.77 -1.06
N LEU A 15 -3.13 22.29 -0.41
CA LEU A 15 -2.77 21.87 0.94
C LEU A 15 -3.79 22.46 1.91
N LYS A 16 -4.51 21.60 2.63
CA LYS A 16 -5.45 22.00 3.67
C LYS A 16 -4.73 22.18 5.00
N ALA A 17 -3.94 21.21 5.40
CA ALA A 17 -3.21 21.20 6.66
C ALA A 17 -2.01 20.26 6.56
N SER A 18 -1.16 20.27 7.60
CA SER A 18 -0.13 19.26 7.82
C SER A 18 -0.19 18.79 9.27
N LEU A 19 0.14 17.53 9.50
CA LEU A 19 0.28 17.01 10.86
C LEU A 19 1.65 17.40 11.41
N PRO A 20 1.72 18.07 12.56
CA PRO A 20 2.98 18.58 13.07
C PRO A 20 3.94 17.47 13.53
N GLY A 21 5.22 17.63 13.23
CA GLY A 21 6.26 16.70 13.67
C GLY A 21 6.12 15.30 13.09
N THR A 22 5.64 15.18 11.84
CA THR A 22 5.48 13.91 11.14
C THR A 22 6.47 13.74 10.00
N GLU A 23 7.54 14.52 9.97
CA GLU A 23 8.64 14.29 9.04
C GLU A 23 9.11 12.83 9.17
N ARG A 24 9.42 12.20 8.06
CA ARG A 24 9.73 10.77 7.96
C ARG A 24 8.51 9.88 8.20
N ALA A 25 7.32 10.37 7.88
CA ALA A 25 6.10 9.56 7.85
C ALA A 25 6.17 8.52 6.73
N ILE A 26 5.70 7.32 7.05
CA ILE A 26 5.76 6.16 6.16
C ILE A 26 4.34 5.72 5.78
N SER A 27 3.48 5.45 6.74
CA SER A 27 2.13 4.98 6.48
C SER A 27 1.10 5.54 7.47
N ILE A 28 -0.17 5.52 7.08
CA ILE A 28 -1.25 6.10 7.87
C ILE A 28 -2.44 5.13 7.91
N ALA A 29 -3.02 4.94 9.08
CA ALA A 29 -4.30 4.26 9.26
C ALA A 29 -5.27 5.15 10.01
N PHE A 30 -6.57 4.87 9.91
CA PHE A 30 -7.59 5.61 10.62
C PHE A 30 -8.47 4.68 11.45
N ALA A 31 -8.90 5.17 12.61
CA ALA A 31 -9.92 4.51 13.40
C ALA A 31 -10.81 5.53 14.10
N GLN A 32 -12.07 5.14 14.31
CA GLN A 32 -13.03 5.99 15.00
C GLN A 32 -13.10 5.66 16.49
N TYR A 33 -13.12 6.69 17.31
CA TYR A 33 -13.23 6.62 18.78
C TYR A 33 -14.41 7.47 19.25
N GLY A 34 -15.60 6.89 19.23
CA GLY A 34 -16.84 7.64 19.41
C GLY A 34 -16.98 8.71 18.31
N PRO A 35 -17.08 10.00 18.66
CA PRO A 35 -17.17 11.06 17.65
C PRO A 35 -15.81 11.49 17.07
N ARG A 36 -14.69 10.95 17.56
CA ARG A 36 -13.35 11.36 17.13
C ARG A 36 -12.83 10.45 16.02
N ASP A 37 -12.30 11.06 14.99
CA ASP A 37 -11.48 10.38 13.99
C ASP A 37 -10.02 10.45 14.42
N VAL A 38 -9.36 9.31 14.47
CA VAL A 38 -7.96 9.22 14.89
C VAL A 38 -7.13 8.69 13.73
N ALA A 39 -6.10 9.45 13.36
CA ALA A 39 -5.07 8.99 12.44
C ALA A 39 -3.90 8.37 13.23
N PHE A 40 -3.46 7.21 12.78
CA PHE A 40 -2.26 6.52 13.23
C PHE A 40 -1.19 6.73 12.16
N VAL A 41 -0.07 7.30 12.53
CA VAL A 41 1.03 7.61 11.59
C VAL A 41 2.27 6.83 11.97
N SER A 42 2.63 5.87 11.14
CA SER A 42 3.90 5.17 11.25
C SER A 42 5.04 6.04 10.75
N MET A 43 6.15 6.08 11.47
CA MET A 43 7.27 6.96 11.21
C MET A 43 8.60 6.29 11.56
N GLU A 44 9.71 6.79 11.02
CA GLU A 44 11.06 6.38 11.46
C GLU A 44 11.33 6.67 12.95
N THR A 45 10.48 7.45 13.59
CA THR A 45 10.58 7.82 15.01
C THR A 45 9.60 7.06 15.91
N GLY A 46 8.84 6.13 15.36
CA GLY A 46 7.83 5.34 16.08
C GLY A 46 6.43 5.50 15.52
N LEU A 47 5.43 5.45 16.37
CA LEU A 47 4.01 5.58 16.03
C LEU A 47 3.40 6.80 16.70
N LYS A 48 2.80 7.69 15.90
CA LYS A 48 2.00 8.81 16.44
C LYS A 48 0.52 8.62 16.18
N THR A 49 -0.29 9.13 17.10
CA THR A 49 -1.74 9.26 16.92
C THR A 49 -2.16 10.71 16.93
N PHE A 50 -3.13 11.05 16.10
CA PHE A 50 -3.68 12.40 15.99
C PHE A 50 -5.20 12.36 16.00
N ASP A 51 -5.82 13.27 16.73
CA ASP A 51 -7.24 13.60 16.53
C ASP A 51 -7.34 14.47 15.27
N VAL A 52 -7.99 13.92 14.26
CA VAL A 52 -8.20 14.56 12.95
C VAL A 52 -9.67 14.83 12.67
N THR A 53 -10.49 14.87 13.70
CA THR A 53 -11.93 15.20 13.61
C THR A 53 -12.12 16.59 13.01
N ASP A 54 -11.33 17.55 13.47
CA ASP A 54 -11.24 18.90 12.91
C ASP A 54 -9.92 19.01 12.13
N LEU A 55 -10.02 18.93 10.80
CA LEU A 55 -8.85 18.99 9.91
C LEU A 55 -8.15 20.35 9.88
N ASP A 56 -8.79 21.41 10.36
CA ASP A 56 -8.16 22.73 10.47
C ASP A 56 -7.33 22.85 11.77
N LYS A 57 -7.52 21.93 12.69
CA LYS A 57 -6.84 21.90 14.01
C LYS A 57 -6.50 20.48 14.44
N PRO A 58 -5.73 19.73 13.66
CA PRO A 58 -5.33 18.38 14.06
C PRO A 58 -4.51 18.42 15.35
N LYS A 59 -4.73 17.45 16.23
CA LYS A 59 -4.09 17.42 17.56
C LYS A 59 -3.31 16.13 17.74
N LEU A 60 -2.04 16.24 18.10
CA LEU A 60 -1.27 15.09 18.58
C LEU A 60 -1.92 14.55 19.85
N LEU A 61 -2.17 13.24 19.89
CA LEU A 61 -2.69 12.53 21.05
C LEU A 61 -1.57 11.82 21.80
N ASP A 62 -0.74 11.06 21.07
CA ASP A 62 0.36 10.30 21.67
C ASP A 62 1.50 10.06 20.68
N HIS A 63 2.66 9.71 21.21
CA HIS A 63 3.83 9.30 20.46
C HIS A 63 4.50 8.10 21.15
N LEU A 64 4.17 6.89 20.71
CA LEU A 64 4.96 5.71 21.06
C LEU A 64 6.28 5.80 20.31
N THR A 65 7.33 6.15 21.04
CA THR A 65 8.64 6.47 20.47
C THR A 65 9.38 5.20 20.01
N LYS A 66 10.30 5.35 19.07
CA LYS A 66 11.15 4.23 18.65
C LYS A 66 12.00 3.69 19.81
N GLU A 67 12.39 4.53 20.77
CA GLU A 67 13.12 4.14 21.98
C GLU A 67 12.30 3.14 22.82
N GLU A 68 11.00 3.36 22.94
CA GLU A 68 10.07 2.45 23.62
C GLU A 68 9.82 1.17 22.81
N MET A 69 9.97 1.22 21.49
CA MET A 69 9.86 0.07 20.59
C MET A 69 11.16 -0.74 20.48
N ALA A 70 12.27 -0.25 20.99
CA ALA A 70 13.56 -0.91 20.90
C ALA A 70 13.56 -2.25 21.64
N LEU A 71 14.07 -3.29 20.99
CA LEU A 71 14.26 -4.62 21.57
C LEU A 71 15.66 -4.74 22.17
N PRO A 72 15.89 -5.69 23.10
CA PRO A 72 17.23 -5.96 23.62
C PRO A 72 18.27 -6.17 22.50
N GLY A 73 19.34 -5.39 22.51
CA GLY A 73 20.40 -5.40 21.48
C GLY A 73 20.19 -4.40 20.33
N ASP A 74 19.09 -3.69 20.30
CA ASP A 74 18.91 -2.58 19.35
C ASP A 74 19.76 -1.36 19.70
N ASP A 75 20.08 -0.57 18.68
CA ASP A 75 20.69 0.75 18.84
C ASP A 75 19.60 1.83 18.68
N PRO A 76 19.09 2.41 19.77
CA PRO A 76 18.04 3.40 19.71
C PRO A 76 18.49 4.73 19.08
N THR A 77 19.78 4.93 18.81
CA THR A 77 20.24 6.10 18.07
C THR A 77 19.95 5.99 16.58
N LYS A 78 19.71 4.79 16.09
CA LYS A 78 19.34 4.52 14.72
C LYS A 78 17.82 4.67 14.52
N ARG A 79 17.41 4.82 13.26
CA ARG A 79 15.99 4.93 12.92
C ARG A 79 15.25 3.62 13.16
N PHE A 80 13.99 3.72 13.52
CA PHE A 80 13.05 2.62 13.38
C PHE A 80 12.75 2.47 11.89
N TRP A 81 13.05 1.32 11.35
CA TRP A 81 12.74 0.98 9.99
C TRP A 81 12.14 -0.40 10.02
N GLU A 82 11.04 -0.71 9.63
CA GLU A 82 10.05 0.00 8.92
C GLU A 82 8.67 -0.52 9.26
N ASN A 83 7.71 0.22 9.02
CA ASN A 83 6.39 -0.30 8.91
C ASN A 83 5.75 0.37 7.70
N GLU A 84 5.81 -0.29 6.55
CA GLU A 84 5.20 0.24 5.35
C GLU A 84 3.71 0.19 5.37
N ASP A 85 3.18 -0.66 6.21
CA ASP A 85 1.76 -0.80 6.37
C ASP A 85 1.40 -0.83 7.84
N ILE A 86 0.78 0.26 8.29
CA ILE A 86 0.11 0.23 9.57
C ILE A 86 -1.32 -0.27 9.40
N ASN A 87 -1.63 -1.41 10.01
CA ASN A 87 -3.01 -1.86 10.12
C ASN A 87 -3.57 -1.59 11.51
N VAL A 88 -4.87 -1.30 11.57
CA VAL A 88 -5.60 -1.07 12.82
C VAL A 88 -6.81 -1.98 12.88
N ASP A 89 -6.98 -2.66 13.99
CA ASP A 89 -8.25 -3.32 14.34
C ASP A 89 -9.15 -2.32 15.06
N PRO A 90 -10.16 -1.77 14.39
CA PRO A 90 -11.02 -0.77 15.00
C PRO A 90 -11.94 -1.33 16.08
N LYS A 91 -12.15 -2.65 16.12
CA LYS A 91 -13.01 -3.32 17.10
C LYS A 91 -12.26 -3.52 18.43
N ARG A 92 -11.07 -4.12 18.37
CA ARG A 92 -10.24 -4.40 19.54
C ARG A 92 -9.34 -3.24 19.94
N LYS A 93 -9.27 -2.19 19.11
CA LYS A 93 -8.40 -1.03 19.29
C LYS A 93 -6.93 -1.45 19.37
N LEU A 94 -6.48 -2.16 18.36
CA LEU A 94 -5.10 -2.60 18.20
C LEU A 94 -4.49 -1.96 16.96
N ALA A 95 -3.21 -1.66 17.03
CA ALA A 95 -2.40 -1.30 15.87
C ALA A 95 -1.29 -2.33 15.66
N PHE A 96 -0.96 -2.61 14.42
CA PHE A 96 0.02 -3.60 14.02
C PHE A 96 1.08 -2.92 13.16
N LEU A 97 2.35 -3.10 13.55
CA LEU A 97 3.48 -2.50 12.85
C LEU A 97 4.49 -3.59 12.51
N ALA A 98 4.80 -3.72 11.23
CA ALA A 98 5.91 -4.55 10.78
C ALA A 98 7.26 -3.93 11.19
N ARG A 99 8.25 -4.78 11.44
CA ARG A 99 9.61 -4.38 11.72
C ARG A 99 10.56 -5.07 10.74
N GLU A 100 11.22 -4.28 9.95
CA GLU A 100 12.23 -4.77 9.01
C GLU A 100 13.61 -4.97 9.63
N VAL A 101 14.43 -5.66 8.86
CA VAL A 101 15.81 -5.99 9.18
C VAL A 101 16.70 -4.77 9.43
N ASN A 102 16.38 -3.65 8.81
CA ASN A 102 17.15 -2.42 8.92
C ASN A 102 16.73 -1.53 10.10
N SER A 103 15.70 -1.93 10.84
CA SER A 103 15.28 -1.20 12.03
C SER A 103 16.38 -1.19 13.09
N PHE A 104 16.60 -0.04 13.69
CA PHE A 104 17.58 0.21 14.76
C PHE A 104 19.03 -0.08 14.37
N GLY A 105 19.36 0.10 13.10
CA GLY A 105 20.68 -0.20 12.57
C GLY A 105 20.89 -1.68 12.35
N ARG A 106 22.04 -2.01 11.78
CA ARG A 106 22.40 -3.40 11.54
C ARG A 106 22.93 -4.01 12.85
N ALA A 107 22.15 -4.88 13.43
CA ALA A 107 22.67 -5.79 14.44
C ALA A 107 23.72 -6.72 13.81
N LEU A 108 24.58 -7.31 14.65
CA LEU A 108 25.60 -8.27 14.22
C LEU A 108 24.99 -9.35 13.29
N PRO A 109 25.77 -9.90 12.34
CA PRO A 109 25.30 -10.96 11.46
C PRO A 109 24.64 -12.09 12.28
N GLY A 110 23.38 -12.37 11.99
CA GLY A 110 22.61 -13.45 12.61
C GLY A 110 21.52 -13.05 13.60
N ASP A 111 21.57 -11.86 14.21
CA ASP A 111 20.54 -11.43 15.16
C ASP A 111 19.88 -10.10 14.75
N ARG A 112 19.04 -10.17 13.76
CA ARG A 112 18.24 -9.04 13.28
C ARG A 112 16.77 -9.36 13.47
N PRO A 113 16.16 -8.94 14.58
CA PRO A 113 14.77 -9.26 14.81
C PRO A 113 13.88 -8.56 13.78
N THR A 114 13.16 -9.35 13.01
CA THR A 114 12.06 -8.93 12.14
C THR A 114 10.74 -9.49 12.68
N GLY A 115 9.62 -8.94 12.30
CA GLY A 115 8.32 -9.39 12.76
C GLY A 115 7.33 -8.27 12.98
N ASN A 116 6.46 -8.41 13.95
CA ASN A 116 5.35 -7.48 14.17
C ASN A 116 5.24 -7.02 15.61
N TYR A 117 5.11 -5.71 15.80
CA TYR A 117 4.62 -5.15 17.05
C TYR A 117 3.10 -5.19 17.07
N ILE A 118 2.54 -5.56 18.21
CA ILE A 118 1.11 -5.49 18.49
C ILE A 118 0.92 -4.45 19.59
N VAL A 119 0.25 -3.35 19.24
CA VAL A 119 0.10 -2.17 20.07
C VAL A 119 -1.36 -2.03 20.49
N SER A 120 -1.60 -1.85 21.77
CA SER A 120 -2.90 -1.42 22.30
C SER A 120 -3.10 0.05 22.03
N ALA A 121 -4.21 0.40 21.42
CA ALA A 121 -4.69 1.74 21.23
C ALA A 121 -6.11 1.89 21.80
N VAL A 122 -6.42 1.18 22.90
CA VAL A 122 -7.71 1.32 23.60
C VAL A 122 -7.93 2.77 24.01
N ASP A 123 -6.90 3.44 24.51
CA ASP A 123 -6.81 4.88 24.55
C ASP A 123 -5.79 5.34 23.50
N PRO A 124 -6.22 6.07 22.49
CA PRO A 124 -5.29 6.57 21.46
C PRO A 124 -4.34 7.67 21.96
N ALA A 125 -4.51 8.13 23.21
CA ALA A 125 -3.61 9.05 23.91
C ALA A 125 -2.66 8.34 24.90
N ASP A 126 -2.64 6.99 24.90
CA ASP A 126 -1.78 6.17 25.77
C ASP A 126 -1.51 4.80 25.08
N LEU A 127 -0.69 4.83 24.05
CA LEU A 127 -0.33 3.65 23.27
C LEU A 127 0.57 2.71 24.07
N LYS A 128 0.34 1.40 23.99
CA LYS A 128 1.14 0.40 24.74
C LYS A 128 1.47 -0.81 23.90
N ILE A 129 2.73 -1.17 23.81
CA ILE A 129 3.15 -2.42 23.21
C ILE A 129 2.63 -3.58 24.05
N LEU A 130 1.81 -4.45 23.45
CA LEU A 130 1.33 -5.68 24.09
C LEU A 130 2.31 -6.82 23.87
N SER A 131 2.89 -6.91 22.70
CA SER A 131 3.84 -7.95 22.32
C SER A 131 4.63 -7.58 21.08
N PHE A 132 5.75 -8.24 20.90
CA PHE A 132 6.46 -8.33 19.63
C PHE A 132 6.53 -9.79 19.20
N HIS A 133 6.01 -10.09 18.02
CA HIS A 133 6.07 -11.42 17.43
C HIS A 133 7.19 -11.50 16.40
N ARG A 134 8.22 -12.30 16.70
CA ARG A 134 9.38 -12.47 15.83
C ARG A 134 9.05 -13.42 14.68
N GLN A 135 9.36 -13.01 13.45
CA GLN A 135 9.22 -13.79 12.22
C GLN A 135 10.44 -13.57 11.32
N ASN A 136 10.56 -14.39 10.25
CA ASN A 136 11.65 -14.26 9.28
C ASN A 136 11.38 -13.21 8.20
N THR A 137 10.39 -12.37 8.37
CA THR A 137 10.04 -11.23 7.52
C THR A 137 9.40 -10.13 8.37
N GLY A 138 9.22 -8.95 7.82
CA GLY A 138 8.65 -7.84 8.57
C GLY A 138 8.53 -6.57 7.74
N HIS A 139 8.14 -6.70 6.46
CA HIS A 139 8.01 -5.57 5.56
C HIS A 139 6.63 -4.92 5.67
N THR A 140 5.57 -5.65 5.34
CA THR A 140 4.18 -5.22 5.50
C THR A 140 3.40 -6.23 6.33
N SER A 141 2.33 -5.79 6.97
CA SER A 141 1.47 -6.67 7.79
C SER A 141 0.01 -6.30 7.63
N THR A 142 -0.80 -7.24 7.18
CA THR A 142 -2.19 -7.02 6.83
C THR A 142 -3.14 -7.84 7.68
N CYS A 143 -4.18 -7.21 8.18
CA CYS A 143 -5.28 -7.87 8.89
C CYS A 143 -6.08 -8.78 7.96
N ILE A 144 -6.21 -10.04 8.35
CA ILE A 144 -7.00 -11.05 7.65
C ILE A 144 -8.13 -11.54 8.55
N ASN A 145 -9.31 -11.77 7.97
CA ASN A 145 -10.49 -12.33 8.65
C ASN A 145 -10.85 -11.54 9.92
N ASP A 146 -11.26 -10.27 9.75
CA ASP A 146 -11.56 -9.37 10.87
C ASP A 146 -10.40 -9.24 11.86
N CYS A 147 -9.18 -9.12 11.37
CA CYS A 147 -7.95 -9.03 12.17
C CYS A 147 -7.75 -10.20 13.16
N GLN A 148 -8.25 -11.40 12.87
CA GLN A 148 -7.92 -12.58 13.66
C GLN A 148 -6.50 -13.08 13.37
N PHE A 149 -6.00 -12.77 12.18
CA PHE A 149 -4.69 -13.16 11.70
C PHE A 149 -4.00 -11.96 11.06
N LEU A 150 -2.66 -11.97 11.08
CA LEU A 150 -1.84 -11.10 10.24
C LEU A 150 -1.19 -11.92 9.14
N TRP A 151 -1.22 -11.40 7.95
CA TRP A 151 -0.36 -11.82 6.85
C TRP A 151 0.80 -10.84 6.74
N THR A 152 2.01 -11.35 6.91
CA THR A 152 3.23 -10.56 6.85
C THR A 152 3.99 -10.90 5.57
N ALA A 153 4.19 -9.89 4.75
CA ALA A 153 4.94 -9.96 3.50
C ALA A 153 6.36 -9.42 3.66
N GLY A 154 7.17 -9.60 2.65
CA GLY A 154 8.56 -9.17 2.56
C GLY A 154 9.48 -10.32 2.15
N LEU A 155 10.77 -10.05 2.13
CA LEU A 155 11.79 -11.05 1.87
C LEU A 155 11.79 -12.11 2.98
N ASP A 156 11.68 -13.38 2.60
CA ASP A 156 11.88 -14.49 3.54
C ASP A 156 13.36 -14.65 3.86
N ARG A 157 13.75 -14.34 5.06
CA ARG A 157 15.14 -14.37 5.51
C ARG A 157 15.65 -15.78 5.82
N SER A 158 14.75 -16.74 6.00
CA SER A 158 15.10 -18.15 6.15
C SER A 158 15.39 -18.83 4.82
N ASP A 159 14.78 -18.33 3.74
CA ASP A 159 14.98 -18.82 2.38
C ASP A 159 14.71 -17.70 1.34
N ALA A 160 15.75 -16.97 0.99
CA ALA A 160 15.69 -15.88 0.02
C ALA A 160 15.27 -16.29 -1.41
N LYS A 161 15.02 -17.57 -1.65
CA LYS A 161 14.51 -18.09 -2.93
C LYS A 161 13.01 -18.31 -2.91
N THR A 162 12.37 -18.04 -1.78
CA THR A 162 10.97 -18.36 -1.55
C THR A 162 10.17 -17.08 -1.33
N GLY A 163 9.23 -16.76 -2.22
CA GLY A 163 8.20 -15.75 -1.98
C GLY A 163 7.05 -16.39 -1.22
N ARG A 164 6.86 -16.03 0.05
CA ARG A 164 5.76 -16.56 0.86
C ARG A 164 5.22 -15.50 1.82
N ILE A 165 4.01 -15.74 2.28
CA ILE A 165 3.38 -14.97 3.34
C ILE A 165 3.54 -15.71 4.65
N PHE A 166 3.96 -15.01 5.68
CA PHE A 166 3.98 -15.52 7.06
C PHE A 166 2.64 -15.19 7.74
N VAL A 167 2.09 -16.16 8.44
CA VAL A 167 0.76 -16.03 9.05
C VAL A 167 0.88 -16.07 10.57
N THR A 168 0.38 -15.02 11.22
CA THR A 168 0.34 -14.92 12.68
C THR A 168 -1.10 -14.95 13.17
N ASP A 169 -1.40 -15.86 14.09
CA ASP A 169 -2.64 -15.85 14.87
C ASP A 169 -2.54 -14.78 15.96
N ILE A 170 -3.39 -13.76 15.87
CA ILE A 170 -3.45 -12.64 16.81
C ILE A 170 -4.78 -12.55 17.57
N ARG A 171 -5.52 -13.67 17.65
CA ARG A 171 -6.75 -13.72 18.44
C ARG A 171 -6.45 -13.44 19.92
N ASP A 172 -5.29 -13.88 20.41
CA ASP A 172 -4.69 -13.35 21.64
C ASP A 172 -3.52 -12.42 21.29
N PRO A 173 -3.72 -11.09 21.38
CA PRO A 173 -2.68 -10.13 20.97
C PRO A 173 -1.48 -10.07 21.93
N LYS A 174 -1.58 -10.67 23.11
CA LYS A 174 -0.48 -10.75 24.08
C LYS A 174 0.42 -11.96 23.86
N THR A 175 -0.12 -13.01 23.23
CA THR A 175 0.60 -14.26 22.95
C THR A 175 0.37 -14.70 21.49
N PRO A 176 0.77 -13.87 20.51
CA PRO A 176 0.61 -14.18 19.10
C PRO A 176 1.40 -15.46 18.74
N LYS A 177 0.89 -16.20 17.74
CA LYS A 177 1.49 -17.48 17.35
C LYS A 177 1.68 -17.53 15.84
N GLU A 178 2.88 -17.87 15.40
CA GLU A 178 3.11 -18.21 14.01
C GLU A 178 2.38 -19.50 13.65
N LEU A 179 1.68 -19.49 12.53
CA LEU A 179 1.03 -20.65 11.96
C LEU A 179 1.90 -21.25 10.85
N PRO A 180 1.74 -22.53 10.54
CA PRO A 180 2.49 -23.16 9.45
C PRO A 180 2.28 -22.37 8.15
N VAL A 181 3.38 -22.04 7.47
CA VAL A 181 3.35 -21.30 6.21
C VAL A 181 2.88 -22.23 5.10
N SER A 182 1.71 -21.97 4.57
CA SER A 182 1.17 -22.68 3.41
C SER A 182 0.93 -21.78 2.19
N VAL A 183 1.12 -20.47 2.35
CA VAL A 183 0.92 -19.49 1.28
C VAL A 183 2.22 -19.29 0.53
N ASP A 184 2.40 -20.03 -0.53
CA ASP A 184 3.51 -19.88 -1.46
C ASP A 184 2.99 -19.16 -2.71
N VAL A 185 3.44 -17.93 -2.92
CA VAL A 185 2.98 -17.06 -3.99
C VAL A 185 3.88 -17.09 -5.22
N ARG A 186 4.94 -17.92 -5.19
CA ARG A 186 5.81 -18.08 -6.36
C ARG A 186 5.03 -18.68 -7.52
N GLY A 187 5.40 -18.27 -8.72
CA GLY A 187 5.12 -19.06 -9.90
C GLY A 187 5.86 -20.42 -9.83
N LYS A 188 5.42 -21.41 -10.58
CA LYS A 188 6.03 -22.75 -10.60
C LYS A 188 7.51 -22.76 -11.03
N ALA A 189 7.96 -21.68 -11.67
CA ALA A 189 9.36 -21.55 -12.08
C ALA A 189 10.31 -21.14 -10.94
N GLY A 190 9.82 -20.86 -9.74
CA GLY A 190 10.64 -20.38 -8.63
C GLY A 190 11.22 -18.99 -8.86
N GLU A 191 10.57 -18.18 -9.69
CA GLU A 191 11.05 -16.88 -10.12
C GLU A 191 10.70 -15.75 -9.14
N GLY A 192 9.58 -15.86 -8.43
CA GLY A 192 9.17 -14.89 -7.41
C GLY A 192 9.89 -15.12 -6.08
N LYS A 193 10.72 -14.16 -5.69
CA LYS A 193 11.52 -14.26 -4.46
C LYS A 193 10.96 -13.45 -3.30
N ILE A 194 10.11 -12.48 -3.59
CA ILE A 194 9.64 -11.49 -2.63
C ILE A 194 8.13 -11.32 -2.78
N THR A 195 7.43 -11.45 -1.67
CA THR A 195 6.12 -10.86 -1.50
C THR A 195 6.32 -9.45 -0.98
N HIS A 196 5.51 -8.51 -1.42
CA HIS A 196 5.71 -7.12 -1.02
C HIS A 196 4.53 -6.61 -0.21
N ASP A 197 3.34 -6.71 -0.76
CA ASP A 197 2.16 -6.12 -0.16
C ASP A 197 0.95 -7.05 -0.23
N VAL A 198 0.02 -6.88 0.70
CA VAL A 198 -1.24 -7.62 0.75
C VAL A 198 -2.41 -6.65 0.97
N GLN A 199 -3.37 -6.66 0.06
CA GLN A 199 -4.60 -5.91 0.19
C GLN A 199 -5.79 -6.85 0.30
N VAL A 200 -6.75 -6.54 1.17
CA VAL A 200 -7.99 -7.31 1.27
C VAL A 200 -9.13 -6.49 0.69
N ASP A 201 -9.81 -7.03 -0.31
CA ASP A 201 -10.92 -6.33 -0.95
C ASP A 201 -12.24 -6.50 -0.19
N ALA A 202 -13.29 -5.84 -0.70
CA ALA A 202 -14.62 -5.86 -0.07
C ALA A 202 -15.29 -7.26 -0.02
N GLN A 203 -14.78 -8.24 -0.76
CA GLN A 203 -15.24 -9.64 -0.69
C GLN A 203 -14.37 -10.49 0.25
N GLY A 204 -13.36 -9.92 0.88
CA GLY A 204 -12.41 -10.64 1.72
C GLY A 204 -11.36 -11.42 0.94
N ILE A 205 -11.17 -11.12 -0.35
CA ILE A 205 -10.07 -11.69 -1.14
C ILE A 205 -8.80 -10.96 -0.78
N ALA A 206 -7.78 -11.70 -0.37
CA ALA A 206 -6.45 -11.17 -0.11
C ALA A 206 -5.63 -11.16 -1.41
N TRP A 207 -5.20 -9.98 -1.82
CA TRP A 207 -4.39 -9.73 -3.01
C TRP A 207 -2.93 -9.57 -2.60
N VAL A 208 -2.09 -10.48 -3.00
CA VAL A 208 -0.65 -10.47 -2.71
C VAL A 208 0.09 -9.96 -3.93
N ALA A 209 0.79 -8.86 -3.78
CA ALA A 209 1.69 -8.28 -4.76
C ALA A 209 3.15 -8.67 -4.46
N GLY A 210 4.00 -8.61 -5.46
CA GLY A 210 5.43 -8.89 -5.35
C GLY A 210 6.05 -9.25 -6.68
N ASP A 211 7.15 -9.97 -6.63
CA ASP A 211 7.75 -10.57 -7.82
C ASP A 211 6.73 -11.46 -8.53
N ASP A 212 6.77 -11.43 -9.86
CA ASP A 212 5.90 -12.22 -10.71
C ASP A 212 4.41 -11.81 -10.68
N GLY A 213 4.10 -10.59 -10.25
CA GLY A 213 2.77 -9.99 -10.31
C GLY A 213 1.92 -10.19 -9.07
N THR A 214 0.62 -10.35 -9.26
CA THR A 214 -0.35 -10.38 -8.15
C THR A 214 -1.18 -11.64 -8.17
N ARG A 215 -1.51 -12.14 -6.98
CA ARG A 215 -2.39 -13.30 -6.78
C ARG A 215 -3.43 -13.01 -5.71
N GLY A 216 -4.66 -13.45 -5.95
CA GLY A 216 -5.79 -13.35 -5.02
C GLY A 216 -6.12 -14.67 -4.35
N TYR A 217 -6.46 -14.62 -3.07
CA TYR A 217 -6.75 -15.79 -2.25
C TYR A 217 -8.04 -15.61 -1.45
N TYR A 218 -8.85 -16.66 -1.40
CA TYR A 218 -9.84 -16.82 -0.35
C TYR A 218 -9.14 -17.24 0.95
N THR A 219 -9.41 -16.52 2.03
CA THR A 219 -8.82 -16.78 3.36
C THR A 219 -9.80 -17.43 4.34
N GLN A 220 -11.06 -17.59 3.93
CA GLN A 220 -12.11 -18.23 4.70
C GLN A 220 -13.23 -18.76 3.79
N GLY A 221 -14.08 -19.63 4.34
CA GLY A 221 -15.21 -20.19 3.60
C GLY A 221 -14.84 -21.41 2.73
N TRP A 222 -15.86 -21.99 2.09
CA TRP A 222 -15.70 -23.17 1.24
C TRP A 222 -15.62 -22.77 -0.23
N HIS A 223 -14.53 -23.13 -0.89
CA HIS A 223 -14.29 -22.76 -2.28
C HIS A 223 -13.73 -23.93 -3.07
N ARG A 224 -13.97 -23.91 -4.38
CA ARG A 224 -13.35 -24.85 -5.28
C ARG A 224 -11.87 -24.50 -5.45
N ASP A 225 -11.02 -25.41 -5.04
CA ASP A 225 -9.59 -25.27 -5.25
C ASP A 225 -9.26 -25.52 -6.73
N PRO A 226 -8.65 -24.56 -7.43
CA PRO A 226 -8.35 -24.71 -8.86
C PRO A 226 -7.28 -25.75 -9.15
N LEU A 227 -6.40 -26.02 -8.19
CA LEU A 227 -5.31 -26.99 -8.36
C LEU A 227 -5.80 -28.44 -8.25
N SER A 228 -6.64 -28.70 -7.28
CA SER A 228 -7.19 -30.05 -7.06
C SER A 228 -8.56 -30.29 -7.71
N GLY A 229 -9.24 -29.22 -8.12
CA GLY A 229 -10.61 -29.26 -8.62
C GLY A 229 -11.69 -29.62 -7.58
N LYS A 230 -11.30 -29.79 -6.31
CA LYS A 230 -12.18 -30.15 -5.20
C LYS A 230 -12.58 -28.95 -4.37
N TYR A 231 -13.76 -29.01 -3.75
CA TYR A 231 -14.15 -28.02 -2.75
C TYR A 231 -13.40 -28.30 -1.45
N ARG A 232 -12.84 -27.25 -0.84
CA ARG A 232 -12.22 -27.29 0.48
C ARG A 232 -12.44 -25.99 1.24
N GLU A 233 -12.29 -26.04 2.54
CA GLU A 233 -12.33 -24.87 3.39
C GLU A 233 -11.05 -24.05 3.21
N ALA A 234 -11.18 -22.76 2.91
CA ALA A 234 -10.08 -21.80 2.95
C ALA A 234 -9.84 -21.35 4.39
N LYS A 235 -8.59 -21.21 4.77
CA LYS A 235 -8.15 -20.71 6.08
C LYS A 235 -7.03 -19.69 5.86
N ALA A 236 -6.85 -18.77 6.80
CA ALA A 236 -5.77 -17.78 6.70
C ALA A 236 -4.38 -18.42 6.49
N TRP A 237 -4.15 -19.60 7.04
CA TRP A 237 -2.90 -20.36 6.89
C TRP A 237 -2.96 -21.48 5.84
N ASP A 238 -4.10 -21.68 5.23
CA ASP A 238 -4.33 -22.64 4.13
C ASP A 238 -5.37 -22.06 3.16
N PRO A 239 -5.03 -20.96 2.47
CA PRO A 239 -5.96 -20.25 1.61
C PRO A 239 -6.24 -21.03 0.32
N VAL A 240 -7.38 -20.70 -0.31
CA VAL A 240 -7.72 -21.23 -1.63
C VAL A 240 -7.47 -20.15 -2.68
N ALA A 241 -6.80 -20.50 -3.75
CA ALA A 241 -6.56 -19.60 -4.85
C ALA A 241 -7.86 -19.06 -5.46
N TYR A 242 -7.92 -17.75 -5.66
CA TYR A 242 -9.03 -17.06 -6.30
C TYR A 242 -8.68 -16.68 -7.74
N ALA A 243 -7.64 -15.90 -7.91
CA ALA A 243 -7.15 -15.42 -9.19
C ALA A 243 -5.63 -15.27 -9.16
N GLY A 244 -5.00 -15.37 -10.27
CA GLY A 244 -3.55 -15.27 -10.32
C GLY A 244 -3.02 -14.93 -11.69
N GLY A 245 -1.80 -14.47 -11.68
CA GLY A 245 -1.06 -14.11 -12.86
C GLY A 245 -0.36 -12.76 -12.71
N GLY A 246 0.65 -12.59 -13.50
CA GLY A 246 1.33 -11.32 -13.68
C GLY A 246 0.66 -10.49 -14.77
N VAL A 247 1.10 -9.27 -14.93
CA VAL A 247 0.86 -8.51 -16.15
C VAL A 247 1.91 -8.88 -17.18
N PRO A 248 1.61 -8.77 -18.50
CA PRO A 248 2.58 -9.05 -19.55
C PRO A 248 3.87 -8.23 -19.39
N LYS A 249 5.03 -8.85 -19.61
CA LYS A 249 6.33 -8.16 -19.50
C LYS A 249 6.46 -6.90 -20.38
N ALA A 250 5.74 -6.85 -21.49
CA ALA A 250 5.69 -5.67 -22.33
C ALA A 250 5.03 -4.48 -21.63
N ASP A 251 4.10 -4.75 -20.70
CA ASP A 251 3.35 -3.74 -19.96
C ASP A 251 3.99 -3.45 -18.60
N MET A 252 4.60 -4.46 -17.96
CA MET A 252 5.39 -4.32 -16.73
C MET A 252 6.72 -5.07 -16.85
N PRO A 253 7.73 -4.46 -17.46
CA PRO A 253 8.98 -5.14 -17.79
C PRO A 253 9.80 -5.60 -16.59
N THR A 254 9.65 -4.96 -15.42
CA THR A 254 10.35 -5.39 -14.21
C THR A 254 9.68 -6.56 -13.52
N SER A 255 8.44 -6.85 -13.85
CA SER A 255 7.57 -7.85 -13.19
C SER A 255 7.43 -7.70 -11.66
N PHE A 256 7.96 -6.63 -11.08
CA PHE A 256 7.79 -6.33 -9.65
C PHE A 256 6.55 -5.46 -9.43
N THR A 257 5.52 -6.07 -8.89
CA THR A 257 4.31 -5.38 -8.50
C THR A 257 4.43 -4.94 -7.04
N HIS A 258 4.40 -3.63 -6.82
CA HIS A 258 4.55 -3.06 -5.50
C HIS A 258 3.29 -3.28 -4.66
N ASN A 259 2.14 -2.83 -5.14
CA ASN A 259 0.86 -3.15 -4.52
C ASN A 259 -0.24 -3.36 -5.55
N SER A 260 -1.35 -3.93 -5.11
CA SER A 260 -2.51 -4.22 -5.93
C SER A 260 -3.80 -4.08 -5.15
N PHE A 261 -4.81 -3.50 -5.74
CA PHE A 261 -6.11 -3.33 -5.11
C PHE A 261 -7.27 -3.53 -6.10
N ARG A 262 -8.32 -4.23 -5.68
CA ARG A 262 -9.55 -4.39 -6.43
C ARG A 262 -10.61 -3.41 -5.92
N PRO A 263 -10.88 -2.30 -6.61
CA PRO A 263 -11.84 -1.31 -6.16
C PRO A 263 -13.27 -1.82 -6.26
N ILE A 264 -14.11 -1.45 -5.30
CA ILE A 264 -15.53 -1.77 -5.31
C ILE A 264 -16.22 -1.12 -6.50
N GLY A 265 -17.16 -1.86 -7.12
CA GLY A 265 -18.02 -1.33 -8.16
C GLY A 265 -17.35 -1.07 -9.51
N ARG A 266 -16.10 -1.50 -9.69
CA ARG A 266 -15.42 -1.35 -10.97
C ARG A 266 -15.48 -2.63 -11.78
N THR A 267 -16.12 -2.53 -12.95
CA THR A 267 -16.15 -3.56 -13.97
C THR A 267 -15.75 -2.97 -15.31
N LEU A 268 -15.33 -3.81 -16.23
CA LEU A 268 -15.28 -3.44 -17.63
C LEU A 268 -16.70 -3.42 -18.21
N ASP A 269 -16.92 -2.69 -19.30
CA ASP A 269 -18.23 -2.58 -19.96
C ASP A 269 -18.74 -3.95 -20.42
N ASP A 270 -17.84 -4.86 -20.75
CA ASP A 270 -18.11 -6.24 -21.18
C ASP A 270 -18.10 -7.25 -20.01
N GLY A 271 -17.87 -6.80 -18.77
CA GLY A 271 -17.82 -7.63 -17.59
C GLY A 271 -19.13 -7.67 -16.80
N PRO A 272 -19.25 -8.60 -15.84
CA PRO A 272 -20.39 -8.63 -14.95
C PRO A 272 -20.43 -7.35 -14.11
N ARG A 273 -21.59 -6.73 -14.05
CA ARG A 273 -21.78 -5.54 -13.22
C ARG A 273 -21.78 -5.92 -11.75
N PRO A 274 -21.22 -5.06 -10.88
CA PRO A 274 -21.34 -5.26 -9.44
C PRO A 274 -22.79 -5.34 -9.01
N THR A 275 -23.09 -6.30 -8.16
CA THR A 275 -24.38 -6.44 -7.51
C THR A 275 -24.24 -6.23 -6.01
N ARG A 276 -25.34 -6.18 -5.29
CA ARG A 276 -25.32 -6.13 -3.84
C ARG A 276 -24.66 -7.38 -3.23
N GLU A 277 -24.82 -8.51 -3.89
CA GLU A 277 -24.27 -9.82 -3.49
C GLU A 277 -22.82 -9.98 -3.95
N ASN A 278 -22.45 -9.29 -5.02
CA ASN A 278 -21.10 -9.27 -5.55
C ASN A 278 -20.65 -7.82 -5.83
N PRO A 279 -20.26 -7.06 -4.80
CA PRO A 279 -19.87 -5.66 -4.95
C PRO A 279 -18.49 -5.46 -5.57
N ALA A 280 -17.70 -6.51 -5.68
CA ALA A 280 -16.37 -6.41 -6.26
C ALA A 280 -16.41 -6.34 -7.78
N GLY A 281 -15.61 -5.48 -8.34
CA GLY A 281 -15.48 -5.32 -9.78
C GLY A 281 -14.59 -6.38 -10.43
N SER A 282 -14.41 -6.26 -11.71
CA SER A 282 -13.54 -7.11 -12.54
C SER A 282 -12.20 -6.45 -12.89
N LEU A 283 -11.89 -5.29 -12.31
CA LEU A 283 -10.61 -4.61 -12.49
C LEU A 283 -9.72 -4.82 -11.27
N LEU A 284 -8.43 -4.99 -11.54
CA LEU A 284 -7.37 -4.94 -10.55
C LEU A 284 -6.43 -3.81 -10.91
N LEU A 285 -6.14 -2.96 -9.94
CA LEU A 285 -5.20 -1.86 -10.07
C LEU A 285 -3.85 -2.32 -9.53
N HIS A 286 -2.78 -2.00 -10.24
CA HIS A 286 -1.42 -2.37 -9.86
C HIS A 286 -0.48 -1.18 -9.94
N THR A 287 0.55 -1.22 -9.12
CA THR A 287 1.68 -0.32 -9.25
C THR A 287 2.95 -1.11 -9.51
N GLU A 288 3.78 -0.58 -10.36
CA GLU A 288 5.13 -1.09 -10.59
C GLU A 288 6.12 -0.17 -9.91
N GLU A 289 6.92 -0.68 -9.00
CA GLU A 289 8.03 0.07 -8.43
C GLU A 289 9.30 -0.19 -9.23
N ALA A 290 9.93 0.89 -9.69
CA ALA A 290 11.15 0.84 -10.47
C ALA A 290 12.31 1.49 -9.71
N PHE A 291 13.42 0.81 -9.66
CA PHE A 291 14.58 1.26 -8.93
C PHE A 291 15.62 1.89 -9.88
N GLY A 292 15.80 3.22 -9.73
CA GLY A 292 16.81 3.95 -10.49
C GLY A 292 16.46 4.31 -11.92
N SER A 293 15.21 4.18 -12.32
CA SER A 293 14.78 4.64 -13.64
C SER A 293 14.68 6.16 -13.68
N PRO A 294 15.29 6.83 -14.67
CA PRO A 294 15.14 8.26 -14.87
C PRO A 294 13.83 8.65 -15.56
N THR A 295 13.00 7.69 -15.91
CA THR A 295 11.75 7.87 -16.66
C THR A 295 10.72 6.84 -16.20
N CYS A 296 9.46 7.23 -16.18
CA CYS A 296 8.34 6.31 -15.94
C CYS A 296 7.68 5.78 -17.25
N LYS A 297 8.30 6.01 -18.41
CA LYS A 297 7.73 5.55 -19.69
C LYS A 297 7.71 4.04 -19.82
N THR A 298 8.74 3.41 -19.32
CA THR A 298 8.95 1.95 -19.46
C THR A 298 8.83 1.20 -18.16
N GLU A 299 8.98 1.90 -17.02
CA GLU A 299 8.98 1.31 -15.69
C GLU A 299 8.28 2.23 -14.70
N GLY A 300 7.92 1.72 -13.52
CA GLY A 300 7.35 2.51 -12.45
C GLY A 300 5.98 3.10 -12.78
N ARG A 301 5.12 2.35 -13.45
CA ARG A 301 3.84 2.81 -13.99
C ARG A 301 2.65 2.35 -13.14
N PHE A 302 1.50 2.95 -13.42
CA PHE A 302 0.21 2.49 -12.95
C PHE A 302 -0.45 1.65 -14.04
N VAL A 303 -0.89 0.45 -13.68
CA VAL A 303 -1.48 -0.50 -14.62
C VAL A 303 -2.87 -0.92 -14.13
N ILE A 304 -3.83 -0.92 -15.02
CA ILE A 304 -5.18 -1.44 -14.78
C ILE A 304 -5.33 -2.72 -15.57
N SER A 305 -5.67 -3.81 -14.89
CA SER A 305 -5.80 -5.13 -15.48
C SER A 305 -7.22 -5.68 -15.32
N SER A 306 -7.63 -6.54 -16.24
CA SER A 306 -8.88 -7.27 -16.16
C SER A 306 -8.66 -8.59 -15.43
N LEU A 307 -9.56 -8.88 -14.50
CA LEU A 307 -9.69 -10.19 -13.86
C LEU A 307 -10.51 -11.19 -14.67
N GLN A 308 -11.07 -10.80 -15.82
CA GLN A 308 -11.83 -11.68 -16.66
C GLN A 308 -10.94 -12.80 -17.23
N GLY A 309 -11.39 -14.03 -17.08
CA GLY A 309 -10.66 -15.23 -17.50
C GLY A 309 -9.50 -15.63 -16.57
N THR A 310 -9.32 -14.93 -15.43
CA THR A 310 -8.28 -15.26 -14.43
C THR A 310 -8.82 -15.53 -13.04
N HIS A 311 -10.09 -15.23 -12.79
CA HIS A 311 -10.74 -15.45 -11.50
C HIS A 311 -11.18 -16.91 -11.30
N ASN A 312 -11.50 -17.30 -10.07
CA ASN A 312 -11.85 -18.67 -9.67
C ASN A 312 -10.73 -19.68 -9.96
N GLY A 313 -9.47 -19.24 -9.91
CA GLY A 313 -8.32 -20.09 -10.11
C GLY A 313 -7.93 -20.34 -11.57
N GLU A 314 -8.59 -19.72 -12.53
CA GLU A 314 -8.08 -19.68 -13.88
C GLU A 314 -6.69 -19.02 -13.89
N GLY A 315 -5.76 -19.60 -14.61
CA GLY A 315 -4.38 -19.11 -14.65
C GLY A 315 -3.48 -19.64 -13.53
N TRP A 316 -4.02 -20.38 -12.58
CA TRP A 316 -3.21 -21.11 -11.60
C TRP A 316 -2.70 -22.43 -12.19
N GLY A 317 -1.52 -22.84 -11.81
CA GLY A 317 -0.88 -24.04 -12.29
C GLY A 317 0.61 -23.82 -12.52
N GLU A 318 1.18 -24.59 -13.44
CA GLU A 318 2.62 -24.49 -13.74
C GLU A 318 3.03 -23.13 -14.31
N LYS A 319 2.13 -22.52 -15.08
CA LYS A 319 2.30 -21.18 -15.64
C LYS A 319 1.04 -20.39 -15.36
N PRO A 320 1.07 -19.46 -14.41
CA PRO A 320 -0.04 -18.56 -14.17
C PRO A 320 -0.44 -17.84 -15.45
N LYS A 321 -1.73 -17.73 -15.70
CA LYS A 321 -2.25 -17.00 -16.84
C LYS A 321 -2.08 -15.50 -16.59
N GLU A 322 -1.47 -14.81 -17.52
CA GLU A 322 -1.31 -13.38 -17.46
C GLU A 322 -2.66 -12.65 -17.46
N MET A 323 -2.77 -11.61 -16.64
CA MET A 323 -3.93 -10.73 -16.65
C MET A 323 -3.87 -9.83 -17.89
N LYS A 324 -5.03 -9.61 -18.50
CA LYS A 324 -5.09 -8.69 -19.64
C LYS A 324 -4.98 -7.25 -19.15
N THR A 325 -3.97 -6.52 -19.60
CA THR A 325 -3.87 -5.08 -19.38
C THR A 325 -4.99 -4.35 -20.11
N VAL A 326 -5.66 -3.45 -19.41
CA VAL A 326 -6.75 -2.60 -19.92
C VAL A 326 -6.27 -1.18 -20.14
N GLY A 327 -5.49 -0.65 -19.21
CA GLY A 327 -4.96 0.70 -19.28
C GLY A 327 -3.65 0.85 -18.53
N ILE A 328 -2.85 1.79 -18.97
CA ILE A 328 -1.57 2.16 -18.36
C ILE A 328 -1.53 3.68 -18.23
N TRP A 329 -0.95 4.16 -17.14
CA TRP A 329 -0.66 5.56 -16.97
C TRP A 329 0.71 5.75 -16.33
N SER A 330 1.39 6.83 -16.72
CA SER A 330 2.62 7.30 -16.09
C SER A 330 2.61 8.84 -16.02
N PRO A 331 3.39 9.47 -15.13
CA PRO A 331 3.49 10.92 -15.07
C PRO A 331 4.29 11.51 -16.24
N ASP A 332 5.03 10.70 -17.01
CA ASP A 332 5.80 11.19 -18.15
C ASP A 332 4.90 11.90 -19.16
N ASP A 333 5.37 13.03 -19.64
CA ASP A 333 4.64 13.91 -20.57
C ASP A 333 3.35 14.51 -19.97
N GLN A 334 3.12 14.37 -18.65
CA GLN A 334 2.02 14.99 -17.94
C GLN A 334 2.42 16.35 -17.36
N GLU A 335 1.45 17.23 -17.21
CA GLU A 335 1.67 18.51 -16.54
C GLU A 335 2.19 18.30 -15.11
N GLY A 336 3.11 19.13 -14.67
CA GLY A 336 3.71 19.06 -13.34
C GLY A 336 4.84 18.04 -13.20
N THR A 337 5.20 17.32 -14.24
CA THR A 337 6.31 16.36 -14.21
C THR A 337 7.65 17.06 -14.33
N ILE A 338 8.63 16.57 -13.56
CA ILE A 338 10.03 17.01 -13.65
C ILE A 338 10.74 16.09 -14.62
N PRO A 339 11.31 16.62 -15.71
CA PRO A 339 12.07 15.80 -16.63
C PRO A 339 13.47 15.45 -16.06
N GLY A 340 13.86 14.19 -16.22
CA GLY A 340 15.23 13.70 -16.00
C GLY A 340 15.75 13.76 -14.55
N ASN A 341 16.72 12.93 -14.22
CA ASN A 341 17.50 12.92 -12.97
C ASN A 341 16.74 12.96 -11.62
N VAL A 342 15.48 12.57 -11.61
CA VAL A 342 14.66 12.38 -10.41
C VAL A 342 14.09 10.98 -10.42
N THR A 343 13.84 10.42 -9.25
CA THR A 343 13.21 9.11 -9.15
C THR A 343 11.81 9.17 -9.75
N CYS A 344 11.62 8.48 -10.85
CA CYS A 344 10.33 8.30 -11.47
C CYS A 344 9.88 6.85 -11.27
N SER A 345 9.14 6.62 -10.23
CA SER A 345 8.59 5.33 -9.86
C SER A 345 7.24 5.51 -9.21
N ALA A 346 6.32 4.66 -9.58
CA ALA A 346 5.09 4.50 -8.83
C ALA A 346 5.41 3.97 -7.44
N HIS A 347 4.64 4.41 -6.45
CA HIS A 347 4.67 3.81 -5.14
C HIS A 347 3.25 3.39 -4.78
N TYR A 348 2.62 4.01 -3.82
CA TYR A 348 1.29 3.60 -3.41
C TYR A 348 0.17 4.47 -3.94
N PHE A 349 -1.00 3.89 -3.98
CA PHE A 349 -2.23 4.59 -4.32
C PHE A 349 -3.37 4.21 -3.38
N ASP A 350 -4.32 5.08 -3.28
CA ASP A 350 -5.63 4.77 -2.73
C ASP A 350 -6.73 5.23 -3.70
N VAL A 351 -7.85 4.56 -3.70
CA VAL A 351 -8.94 4.81 -4.64
C VAL A 351 -10.25 5.04 -3.93
N GLN A 352 -10.83 6.21 -4.19
CA GLN A 352 -12.19 6.51 -3.77
C GLN A 352 -13.07 6.61 -5.01
N LYS A 353 -14.03 5.70 -5.15
CA LYS A 353 -14.89 5.57 -6.34
C LYS A 353 -14.07 5.41 -7.63
N ARG A 354 -13.88 6.52 -8.35
CA ARG A 354 -13.21 6.55 -9.67
C ARG A 354 -11.96 7.39 -9.66
N ILE A 355 -11.61 7.96 -8.51
CA ILE A 355 -10.45 8.81 -8.38
C ILE A 355 -9.38 8.07 -7.59
N VAL A 356 -8.24 7.94 -8.22
CA VAL A 356 -7.03 7.40 -7.62
C VAL A 356 -6.20 8.57 -7.13
N ALA A 357 -5.89 8.61 -5.85
CA ALA A 357 -4.79 9.40 -5.32
C ALA A 357 -3.54 8.51 -5.39
N TYR A 358 -2.45 9.04 -5.90
CA TYR A 358 -1.31 8.23 -6.26
C TYR A 358 0.03 8.91 -5.95
N SER A 359 0.89 8.26 -5.20
CA SER A 359 2.22 8.75 -4.85
C SER A 359 3.29 8.31 -5.84
N TRP A 360 4.16 9.24 -6.18
CA TRP A 360 5.20 9.07 -7.20
C TRP A 360 6.53 9.70 -6.78
N TYR A 361 7.04 9.34 -5.62
CA TYR A 361 8.33 9.86 -5.09
C TYR A 361 8.52 11.37 -5.34
N ASN A 362 9.60 11.76 -6.04
CA ASN A 362 9.87 13.17 -6.34
C ASN A 362 8.89 13.79 -7.33
N GLN A 363 8.09 12.98 -8.03
CA GLN A 363 7.03 13.48 -8.90
C GLN A 363 5.76 13.86 -8.12
N GLY A 364 5.77 13.69 -6.78
CA GLY A 364 4.68 14.10 -5.89
C GLY A 364 3.45 13.20 -5.98
N THR A 365 2.32 13.71 -5.50
CA THR A 365 1.03 13.02 -5.50
C THR A 365 0.21 13.41 -6.71
N ARG A 366 -0.32 12.43 -7.41
CA ARG A 366 -1.14 12.57 -8.61
C ARG A 366 -2.57 12.14 -8.34
N PHE A 367 -3.53 12.78 -9.02
CA PHE A 367 -4.94 12.42 -8.94
C PHE A 367 -5.42 12.01 -10.33
N LEU A 368 -5.91 10.79 -10.44
CA LEU A 368 -6.32 10.21 -11.71
C LEU A 368 -7.81 9.88 -11.68
N ASP A 369 -8.52 10.26 -12.74
CA ASP A 369 -9.85 9.71 -13.02
C ASP A 369 -9.70 8.44 -13.85
N ILE A 370 -10.23 7.34 -13.32
CA ILE A 370 -10.28 6.04 -13.97
C ILE A 370 -11.69 5.65 -14.43
N SER A 371 -12.55 6.63 -14.68
CA SER A 371 -13.90 6.39 -15.23
C SER A 371 -13.85 5.62 -16.54
N ASN A 372 -12.86 5.90 -17.37
CA ASN A 372 -12.48 5.06 -18.48
C ASN A 372 -11.17 4.33 -18.13
N PRO A 373 -11.23 3.07 -17.71
CA PRO A 373 -10.05 2.35 -17.27
C PRO A 373 -9.01 2.15 -18.38
N ALA A 374 -9.41 2.18 -19.66
CA ALA A 374 -8.49 2.11 -20.78
C ALA A 374 -7.72 3.42 -21.03
N LYS A 375 -8.17 4.52 -20.43
CA LYS A 375 -7.57 5.84 -20.59
C LYS A 375 -7.63 6.62 -19.28
N PRO A 376 -6.86 6.26 -18.26
CA PRO A 376 -6.75 7.04 -17.03
C PRO A 376 -6.30 8.46 -17.33
N ILE A 377 -6.85 9.44 -16.62
CA ILE A 377 -6.65 10.86 -16.90
C ILE A 377 -6.20 11.57 -15.62
N GLN A 378 -5.10 12.32 -15.69
CA GLN A 378 -4.69 13.18 -14.59
C GLN A 378 -5.66 14.38 -14.45
N ILE A 379 -6.29 14.49 -13.30
CA ILE A 379 -7.21 15.61 -12.98
C ILE A 379 -6.59 16.64 -12.03
N GLY A 380 -5.51 16.27 -11.36
CA GLY A 380 -4.80 17.16 -10.47
C GLY A 380 -3.47 16.58 -10.01
N TYR A 381 -2.64 17.43 -9.41
CA TYR A 381 -1.39 16.99 -8.80
C TYR A 381 -0.93 17.97 -7.71
N TRP A 382 -0.18 17.42 -6.77
CA TRP A 382 0.54 18.13 -5.72
C TRP A 382 1.99 17.68 -5.73
N ARG A 383 2.90 18.57 -6.10
CA ARG A 383 4.33 18.31 -6.18
C ARG A 383 5.12 19.46 -5.52
N PRO A 384 5.33 19.40 -4.22
CA PRO A 384 6.22 20.36 -3.54
C PRO A 384 7.68 20.19 -3.99
N ASP A 385 8.50 21.18 -3.69
CA ASP A 385 9.91 21.26 -4.12
C ASP A 385 10.82 20.16 -3.55
N THR A 386 10.40 19.58 -2.42
CA THR A 386 11.14 18.53 -1.70
C THR A 386 10.34 17.24 -1.60
N ALA A 387 9.41 16.99 -2.51
CA ALA A 387 8.57 15.81 -2.46
C ALA A 387 9.36 14.50 -2.42
N THR A 388 8.99 13.62 -1.51
CA THR A 388 9.27 12.20 -1.54
C THR A 388 7.95 11.53 -1.18
N SER A 389 6.97 11.72 -2.07
CA SER A 389 5.61 11.27 -1.89
C SER A 389 5.58 9.74 -1.86
N TRP A 390 5.11 9.20 -0.75
CA TRP A 390 5.19 7.79 -0.46
C TRP A 390 3.82 7.16 -0.58
N ALA A 391 2.84 7.77 0.08
CA ALA A 391 1.59 7.11 0.34
C ALA A 391 0.41 8.04 0.54
N PRO A 392 -0.62 7.98 -0.31
CA PRO A 392 -1.85 8.72 -0.15
C PRO A 392 -2.94 7.83 0.45
N TYR A 393 -3.79 8.42 1.29
CA TYR A 393 -4.96 7.76 1.87
C TYR A 393 -6.17 8.67 1.80
N TRP A 394 -7.23 8.20 1.19
CA TRP A 394 -8.50 8.88 1.26
C TRP A 394 -9.09 8.78 2.66
N HIS A 395 -9.39 9.93 3.23
CA HIS A 395 -10.19 10.04 4.43
C HIS A 395 -11.29 11.06 4.22
N ARG A 396 -12.54 10.60 4.17
CA ARG A 396 -13.68 11.40 3.73
C ARG A 396 -13.44 11.98 2.32
N ASN A 397 -13.37 13.32 2.20
CA ASN A 397 -13.12 14.04 0.94
C ASN A 397 -11.73 14.65 0.85
N THR A 398 -10.82 14.24 1.71
CA THR A 398 -9.42 14.68 1.73
C THR A 398 -8.49 13.50 1.54
N VAL A 399 -7.26 13.79 1.15
CA VAL A 399 -6.20 12.79 1.02
C VAL A 399 -5.08 13.15 1.99
N PHE A 400 -4.78 12.23 2.88
CA PHE A 400 -3.60 12.31 3.72
C PHE A 400 -2.44 11.67 2.97
N VAL A 401 -1.37 12.39 2.80
CA VAL A 401 -0.19 11.90 2.11
C VAL A 401 0.96 11.77 3.10
N ALA A 402 1.43 10.55 3.31
CA ALA A 402 2.72 10.35 3.95
C ALA A 402 3.82 10.71 2.95
N ASP A 403 4.62 11.69 3.28
CA ASP A 403 5.80 12.09 2.53
C ASP A 403 7.03 12.02 3.44
N ILE A 404 8.02 11.24 3.03
CA ILE A 404 9.21 11.01 3.87
C ILE A 404 9.96 12.31 4.17
N SER A 405 10.00 13.22 3.21
CA SER A 405 10.74 14.48 3.38
C SER A 405 9.93 15.55 4.12
N ARG A 406 8.60 15.48 4.05
CA ARG A 406 7.71 16.57 4.48
C ARG A 406 6.77 16.21 5.62
N GLY A 407 6.61 14.93 5.90
CA GLY A 407 5.63 14.46 6.86
C GLY A 407 4.25 14.26 6.25
N VAL A 408 3.21 14.29 7.07
CA VAL A 408 1.84 14.10 6.60
C VAL A 408 1.24 15.42 6.15
N GLU A 409 0.90 15.48 4.88
CA GLU A 409 0.17 16.58 4.24
C GLU A 409 -1.28 16.16 3.98
N ILE A 410 -2.23 17.01 4.32
CA ILE A 410 -3.67 16.80 4.09
C ILE A 410 -4.06 17.63 2.87
N LEU A 411 -4.37 16.93 1.79
CA LEU A 411 -4.68 17.52 0.50
C LEU A 411 -6.19 17.52 0.26
N GLU A 412 -6.64 18.55 -0.41
CA GLU A 412 -8.02 18.67 -0.89
C GLU A 412 -8.01 18.84 -2.41
N LEU A 413 -8.78 18.01 -3.09
CA LEU A 413 -8.99 18.17 -4.52
C LEU A 413 -10.01 19.31 -4.73
N GLU A 414 -9.65 20.30 -5.54
CA GLU A 414 -10.48 21.48 -5.76
C GLU A 414 -11.77 21.11 -6.49
N LYS A 415 -12.85 21.81 -6.17
CA LYS A 415 -14.19 21.54 -6.68
C LYS A 415 -14.27 21.53 -8.21
N GLY A 416 -13.45 22.32 -8.89
CA GLY A 416 -13.36 22.37 -10.36
C GLY A 416 -12.52 21.24 -10.99
N ALA A 417 -11.79 20.48 -10.19
CA ALA A 417 -10.95 19.39 -10.70
C ALA A 417 -11.77 18.28 -11.36
N TYR A 418 -12.98 18.08 -10.89
CA TYR A 418 -13.93 17.10 -11.44
C TYR A 418 -14.49 17.49 -12.80
N ASP A 419 -14.44 18.78 -13.13
CA ASP A 419 -14.89 19.36 -14.39
C ASP A 419 -13.73 19.62 -15.36
N ALA A 420 -12.48 19.40 -14.91
CA ALA A 420 -11.31 19.62 -15.72
C ALA A 420 -11.28 18.65 -16.91
N GLN A 421 -11.28 19.22 -18.10
CA GLN A 421 -10.97 18.44 -19.30
C GLN A 421 -9.53 17.97 -19.20
N ALA A 422 -9.36 16.68 -19.16
CA ALA A 422 -8.05 16.11 -19.30
C ALA A 422 -7.47 16.44 -20.67
N SER A 423 -6.20 16.73 -20.70
CA SER A 423 -5.50 17.10 -21.93
C SER A 423 -5.72 16.02 -23.01
N GLY A 424 -6.49 16.37 -24.03
CA GLY A 424 -6.68 15.60 -25.24
C GLY A 424 -7.84 14.60 -25.26
N THR A 425 -8.66 14.51 -24.24
CA THR A 425 -9.89 13.70 -24.26
C THR A 425 -11.09 14.48 -23.69
N ASN A 426 -12.20 14.47 -24.40
CA ASN A 426 -13.45 15.13 -23.99
C ASN A 426 -14.21 14.35 -22.91
N VAL A 427 -13.55 13.90 -21.85
CA VAL A 427 -14.23 13.26 -20.74
C VAL A 427 -14.45 14.28 -19.64
N THR A 428 -15.65 14.83 -19.60
CA THR A 428 -16.11 15.68 -18.51
C THR A 428 -16.59 14.81 -17.36
N LEU A 429 -15.96 14.94 -16.19
CA LEU A 429 -16.59 14.44 -14.97
C LEU A 429 -17.81 15.30 -14.71
N THR A 430 -19.00 14.74 -14.79
CA THR A 430 -20.23 15.47 -14.61
C THR A 430 -20.37 15.96 -13.18
N GLU A 431 -21.06 17.07 -12.97
CA GLU A 431 -21.49 17.55 -11.63
C GLU A 431 -22.14 16.46 -10.79
N HIS A 432 -22.71 15.44 -11.43
CA HIS A 432 -23.28 14.28 -10.78
C HIS A 432 -22.22 13.49 -10.00
N HIS A 433 -21.05 13.25 -10.57
CA HIS A 433 -19.95 12.55 -9.90
C HIS A 433 -19.35 13.36 -8.75
N ALA A 434 -19.22 14.69 -8.93
CA ALA A 434 -18.78 15.57 -7.86
C ALA A 434 -19.77 15.57 -6.67
N ARG A 435 -21.08 15.55 -6.97
CA ARG A 435 -22.13 15.47 -5.95
C ARG A 435 -22.19 14.10 -5.28
N GLU A 436 -21.94 13.02 -6.00
CA GLU A 436 -21.84 11.68 -5.40
C GLU A 436 -20.65 11.56 -4.46
N LEU A 437 -19.49 12.09 -4.85
CA LEU A 437 -18.30 12.15 -3.99
C LEU A 437 -18.58 13.00 -2.73
N ALA A 438 -19.24 14.16 -2.89
CA ALA A 438 -19.62 15.00 -1.77
C ALA A 438 -20.66 14.33 -0.83
N ARG A 439 -21.62 13.59 -1.38
CA ARG A 439 -22.67 12.89 -0.62
C ARG A 439 -22.15 11.68 0.15
N GLU A 440 -21.09 11.04 -0.32
CA GLU A 440 -20.48 9.93 0.43
C GLU A 440 -19.55 10.42 1.54
N SER A 441 -19.04 11.64 1.44
CA SER A 441 -18.30 12.24 2.54
C SER A 441 -19.16 12.48 3.79
N ASP A 442 -20.47 12.64 3.62
CA ASP A 442 -21.42 12.85 4.71
C ASP A 442 -21.99 11.53 5.29
N ARG A 443 -21.66 10.39 4.70
CA ARG A 443 -22.04 9.09 5.25
C ARG A 443 -21.03 8.64 6.29
N GLU A 444 -21.54 7.88 7.28
CA GLU A 444 -20.69 7.16 8.23
C GLU A 444 -19.48 6.55 7.51
N PRO A 445 -18.28 6.69 8.06
CA PRO A 445 -17.09 6.16 7.41
C PRO A 445 -17.34 4.69 7.13
N VAL A 446 -17.43 4.37 5.86
CA VAL A 446 -17.30 2.97 5.43
C VAL A 446 -16.03 2.49 6.10
N PRO A 447 -16.05 1.35 6.81
CA PRO A 447 -14.84 0.78 7.34
C PRO A 447 -13.83 0.81 6.21
N LEU A 448 -12.76 1.59 6.38
CA LEU A 448 -11.76 1.71 5.36
C LEU A 448 -11.38 0.31 4.93
N ALA A 449 -11.48 0.02 3.66
CA ALA A 449 -10.78 -1.13 3.12
C ALA A 449 -9.36 -1.07 3.68
N PRO A 450 -8.78 -2.22 4.09
CA PRO A 450 -7.46 -2.21 4.67
C PRO A 450 -6.56 -1.32 3.84
N ASN A 451 -5.87 -0.43 4.52
CA ASN A 451 -5.07 0.59 3.88
C ASN A 451 -4.09 -0.02 2.90
N PRO A 452 -3.90 0.60 1.75
CA PRO A 452 -2.77 0.28 0.88
C PRO A 452 -1.46 0.65 1.58
N PHE A 453 -0.41 -0.01 1.33
CA PHE A 453 0.74 -0.25 2.16
C PHE A 453 2.04 0.21 1.55
N TYR A 454 3.05 0.37 2.37
CA TYR A 454 4.17 1.19 2.04
C TYR A 454 5.45 0.65 2.55
N GLY A 455 6.25 0.30 1.72
CA GLY A 455 7.49 -0.19 2.05
C GLY A 455 8.64 0.35 1.36
N TRP A 456 9.61 0.52 2.15
CA TRP A 456 10.95 0.73 1.74
C TRP A 456 11.79 -0.47 2.06
N ALA A 457 11.64 -1.51 1.44
CA ALA A 457 12.81 -2.25 1.10
C ALA A 457 12.90 -2.18 -0.40
N CYS A 458 13.81 -1.39 -0.87
CA CYS A 458 14.43 -1.84 -2.08
C CYS A 458 14.77 -3.31 -1.84
N PRO A 459 14.06 -4.28 -2.42
CA PRO A 459 14.29 -5.69 -2.12
C PRO A 459 15.72 -6.12 -2.39
N MET A 460 16.44 -5.29 -3.17
CA MET A 460 17.83 -5.45 -3.50
C MET A 460 18.79 -5.03 -2.36
N VAL A 461 18.37 -4.15 -1.47
CA VAL A 461 19.20 -3.70 -0.35
C VAL A 461 19.23 -4.72 0.79
N ALA A 462 18.17 -5.50 0.97
CA ALA A 462 18.13 -6.54 2.01
C ALA A 462 19.20 -7.65 1.81
N ASN A 463 19.76 -7.78 0.62
CA ASN A 463 20.76 -8.79 0.26
C ASN A 463 22.15 -8.23 -0.09
N ARG A 464 22.38 -6.92 0.00
CA ARG A 464 23.66 -6.30 -0.34
C ARG A 464 24.50 -6.00 0.87
N ASP A 465 25.82 -6.20 0.75
CA ASP A 465 26.80 -5.71 1.71
C ASP A 465 26.81 -4.18 1.74
N ASP A 466 27.17 -3.61 2.89
CA ASP A 466 27.20 -2.16 3.11
C ASP A 466 28.06 -1.38 2.11
N SER A 467 28.99 -2.05 1.42
CA SER A 467 29.84 -1.47 0.38
C SER A 467 29.08 -1.04 -0.87
N ASP A 468 27.86 -1.53 -1.07
CA ASP A 468 27.05 -1.26 -2.25
C ASP A 468 25.97 -0.18 -2.03
N CYS A 469 25.93 0.42 -0.85
CA CYS A 469 25.11 1.59 -0.56
C CYS A 469 25.63 2.86 -1.26
N GLY A 470 25.80 2.79 -2.57
CA GLY A 470 26.00 3.97 -3.41
C GLY A 470 24.71 4.77 -3.50
N VAL A 471 24.84 6.10 -3.38
CA VAL A 471 23.75 7.04 -3.66
C VAL A 471 23.22 6.71 -5.05
N GLY A 472 22.13 5.97 -5.14
CA GLY A 472 21.71 5.68 -6.48
C GLY A 472 20.39 5.02 -6.75
N ALA A 473 20.10 3.94 -6.11
CA ALA A 473 18.95 3.16 -6.60
C ALA A 473 17.59 3.60 -6.03
N CYS A 474 17.56 4.08 -4.80
CA CYS A 474 16.29 4.44 -4.14
C CYS A 474 16.22 5.90 -3.62
N GLY A 475 17.19 6.73 -3.92
CA GLY A 475 17.13 8.19 -3.68
C GLY A 475 17.20 8.65 -2.21
N ALA A 476 17.36 7.76 -1.25
CA ALA A 476 17.59 8.12 0.14
C ALA A 476 19.00 7.67 0.59
N PRO A 477 19.67 8.44 1.44
CA PRO A 477 20.93 7.99 2.01
C PRO A 477 20.70 6.77 2.91
N CYS A 478 21.57 5.81 2.79
CA CYS A 478 21.62 4.65 3.70
C CYS A 478 21.82 5.08 5.16
#